data_f13d70bbaa78dcd22c230e52f7174405
#
_entry.id   f13d70bbaa78dcd22c230e52f7174405
#
_cell.length_a   1.000
_cell.length_b   1.000
_cell.length_c   1.000
_cell.angle_alpha   90.00
_cell.angle_beta   90.00
_cell.angle_gamma   90.00
#
_symmetry.space_group_name_H-M   'P 1'
#
loop_
_entity.id
_entity.type
_entity.pdbx_description
1 polymer ?
#
loop_
_entity_poly.entity_id
_entity_poly.type
_entity_poly.pdbx_seq_one_letter_code
_entity_poly.pdbx_strand_id
1 'polypeptide(L)'
;MTNPLILEPQKTADACVIWLHGLGADRYDFLPVAEFMQERLATTRFIMPQAPTRPVTINGGYAMPSWYDIKAMSPARAIDEAQLDESAQQVIDLIKAEQAKGISLSRIFLAGFSQGGAVVLHTAYVKWQEALGGVIALSTYAPTFHDSHDLSACQQRTPALCVHGIHDPVVIPSLGRTAFEYLNQWGVAARWQEYPMEHEVVVAELADIHNWLSEHLQ
;
A
#
# COMPACT_ATOMS: atom_id res chain seq x y z
N MET A 1 14.43 1.90 -13.86
CA MET A 1 13.50 1.13 -13.00
C MET A 1 13.57 -0.33 -13.38
N THR A 2 13.67 -1.23 -12.42
CA THR A 2 13.45 -2.67 -12.65
C THR A 2 12.00 -2.87 -13.06
N ASN A 3 11.76 -3.67 -14.11
CA ASN A 3 10.38 -3.95 -14.55
C ASN A 3 9.56 -4.55 -13.40
N PRO A 4 8.33 -4.10 -13.15
CA PRO A 4 7.45 -4.72 -12.18
C PRO A 4 7.15 -6.18 -12.57
N LEU A 5 6.86 -7.02 -11.57
CA LEU A 5 6.22 -8.31 -11.82
C LEU A 5 4.74 -8.05 -12.11
N ILE A 6 4.22 -8.60 -13.19
CA ILE A 6 2.83 -8.42 -13.59
C ILE A 6 2.18 -9.80 -13.68
N LEU A 7 1.10 -9.99 -12.94
CA LEU A 7 0.22 -11.14 -13.07
C LEU A 7 -0.99 -10.71 -13.90
N GLU A 8 -1.00 -11.13 -15.16
CA GLU A 8 -2.10 -10.83 -16.09
C GLU A 8 -3.32 -11.71 -15.79
N PRO A 9 -4.55 -11.17 -15.82
CA PRO A 9 -5.76 -11.95 -15.67
C PRO A 9 -6.02 -12.82 -16.90
N GLN A 10 -6.82 -13.87 -16.72
CA GLN A 10 -7.23 -14.77 -17.82
C GLN A 10 -8.14 -14.07 -18.84
N LYS A 11 -8.85 -13.03 -18.43
CA LYS A 11 -9.73 -12.20 -19.27
C LYS A 11 -9.09 -10.82 -19.45
N THR A 12 -9.63 -10.01 -20.36
CA THR A 12 -9.21 -8.64 -20.52
C THR A 12 -9.27 -7.90 -19.18
N ALA A 13 -8.15 -7.29 -18.79
CA ALA A 13 -8.08 -6.54 -17.54
C ALA A 13 -8.98 -5.30 -17.61
N ASP A 14 -9.84 -5.14 -16.62
CA ASP A 14 -10.67 -3.95 -16.40
C ASP A 14 -10.44 -3.30 -15.05
N ALA A 15 -9.60 -3.94 -14.20
CA ALA A 15 -9.15 -3.42 -12.92
C ALA A 15 -7.68 -3.76 -12.70
N CYS A 16 -7.01 -3.04 -11.80
CA CYS A 16 -5.69 -3.43 -11.34
C CYS A 16 -5.47 -3.15 -9.85
N VAL A 17 -4.59 -3.96 -9.25
CA VAL A 17 -4.04 -3.75 -7.91
C VAL A 17 -2.53 -3.58 -8.03
N ILE A 18 -2.00 -2.43 -7.61
CA ILE A 18 -0.56 -2.17 -7.50
C ILE A 18 -0.17 -2.52 -6.06
N TRP A 19 0.63 -3.59 -5.88
CA TRP A 19 0.92 -4.17 -4.57
C TRP A 19 2.40 -4.06 -4.21
N LEU A 20 2.72 -3.30 -3.15
CA LEU A 20 4.07 -3.01 -2.71
C LEU A 20 4.50 -3.91 -1.55
N HIS A 21 5.67 -4.52 -1.67
CA HIS A 21 6.30 -5.36 -0.64
C HIS A 21 6.89 -4.54 0.51
N GLY A 22 7.24 -5.21 1.62
CA GLY A 22 7.91 -4.61 2.77
C GLY A 22 9.41 -4.37 2.56
N LEU A 23 10.05 -3.73 3.55
CA LEU A 23 11.49 -3.51 3.60
C LEU A 23 12.26 -4.85 3.52
N GLY A 24 13.26 -4.93 2.65
CA GLY A 24 14.12 -6.10 2.51
C GLY A 24 13.52 -7.26 1.70
N ALA A 25 12.22 -7.23 1.43
CA ALA A 25 11.53 -8.19 0.57
C ALA A 25 11.70 -7.81 -0.92
N ASP A 26 11.01 -8.51 -1.80
CA ASP A 26 11.04 -8.24 -3.24
C ASP A 26 9.65 -8.38 -3.89
N ARG A 27 9.58 -8.11 -5.18
CA ARG A 27 8.34 -8.16 -5.97
C ARG A 27 7.64 -9.54 -6.00
N TYR A 28 8.30 -10.62 -5.62
CA TYR A 28 7.73 -11.96 -5.58
C TYR A 28 7.04 -12.28 -4.25
N ASP A 29 7.25 -11.46 -3.23
CA ASP A 29 6.75 -11.67 -1.87
C ASP A 29 5.21 -11.83 -1.84
N PHE A 30 4.51 -11.00 -2.60
CA PHE A 30 3.05 -11.05 -2.71
C PHE A 30 2.51 -11.80 -3.94
N LEU A 31 3.36 -12.48 -4.72
CA LEU A 31 2.89 -13.27 -5.86
C LEU A 31 1.88 -14.37 -5.46
N PRO A 32 2.11 -15.17 -4.41
CA PRO A 32 1.14 -16.19 -3.98
C PRO A 32 -0.21 -15.59 -3.55
N VAL A 33 -0.18 -14.40 -2.94
CA VAL A 33 -1.39 -13.66 -2.56
C VAL A 33 -2.14 -13.17 -3.80
N ALA A 34 -1.42 -12.60 -4.77
CA ALA A 34 -2.00 -12.13 -6.02
C ALA A 34 -2.63 -13.29 -6.82
N GLU A 35 -1.98 -14.46 -6.87
CA GLU A 35 -2.52 -15.68 -7.50
C GLU A 35 -3.81 -16.14 -6.81
N PHE A 36 -3.82 -16.22 -5.47
CA PHE A 36 -5.02 -16.54 -4.69
C PHE A 36 -6.18 -15.56 -4.95
N MET A 37 -5.89 -14.24 -4.98
CA MET A 37 -6.89 -13.22 -5.26
C MET A 37 -7.43 -13.34 -6.70
N GLN A 38 -6.57 -13.61 -7.67
CA GLN A 38 -6.93 -13.65 -9.09
C GLN A 38 -7.87 -14.82 -9.45
N GLU A 39 -7.86 -15.92 -8.69
CA GLU A 39 -8.80 -17.04 -8.89
C GLU A 39 -10.26 -16.57 -8.89
N ARG A 40 -10.58 -15.52 -8.14
CA ARG A 40 -11.92 -14.96 -7.97
C ARG A 40 -12.09 -13.56 -8.59
N LEU A 41 -10.99 -12.85 -8.84
CA LEU A 41 -10.95 -11.54 -9.48
C LEU A 41 -10.44 -11.67 -10.92
N ALA A 42 -11.19 -12.38 -11.76
CA ALA A 42 -10.77 -12.90 -13.06
C ALA A 42 -10.43 -11.83 -14.13
N THR A 43 -10.72 -10.55 -13.85
CA THR A 43 -10.41 -9.39 -14.72
C THR A 43 -9.43 -8.41 -14.06
N THR A 44 -8.87 -8.77 -12.89
CA THR A 44 -7.97 -7.89 -12.16
C THR A 44 -6.52 -8.24 -12.48
N ARG A 45 -5.76 -7.25 -12.94
CA ARG A 45 -4.30 -7.31 -13.10
C ARG A 45 -3.63 -6.98 -11.78
N PHE A 46 -2.63 -7.78 -11.39
CA PHE A 46 -1.79 -7.46 -10.23
C PHE A 46 -0.42 -7.00 -10.71
N ILE A 47 0.05 -5.87 -10.17
CA ILE A 47 1.32 -5.24 -10.51
C ILE A 47 2.14 -5.13 -9.22
N MET A 48 3.26 -5.83 -9.18
CA MET A 48 4.15 -5.86 -8.02
C MET A 48 5.48 -5.21 -8.40
N PRO A 49 5.66 -3.91 -8.11
CA PRO A 49 6.90 -3.21 -8.40
C PRO A 49 8.02 -3.63 -7.43
N GLN A 50 9.27 -3.42 -7.86
CA GLN A 50 10.47 -3.69 -7.09
C GLN A 50 11.01 -2.40 -6.48
N ALA A 51 11.19 -2.37 -5.17
CA ALA A 51 11.90 -1.28 -4.51
C ALA A 51 13.38 -1.22 -4.98
N PRO A 52 13.96 -0.04 -5.13
CA PRO A 52 15.39 0.08 -5.40
C PRO A 52 16.22 -0.47 -4.24
N THR A 53 17.41 -1.01 -4.55
CA THR A 53 18.38 -1.38 -3.51
C THR A 53 19.09 -0.11 -3.03
N ARG A 54 19.01 0.15 -1.72
CA ARG A 54 19.65 1.30 -1.09
C ARG A 54 20.12 0.96 0.32
N PRO A 55 21.13 1.67 0.87
CA PRO A 55 21.52 1.50 2.27
C PRO A 55 20.38 1.91 3.21
N VAL A 56 20.17 1.15 4.27
CA VAL A 56 19.13 1.40 5.28
C VAL A 56 19.81 1.70 6.62
N THR A 57 19.65 2.94 7.10
CA THR A 57 20.39 3.47 8.26
C THR A 57 20.13 2.67 9.53
N ILE A 58 18.87 2.32 9.84
CA ILE A 58 18.54 1.52 11.04
C ILE A 58 19.11 0.10 11.00
N ASN A 59 19.47 -0.40 9.82
CA ASN A 59 20.09 -1.70 9.61
C ASN A 59 21.62 -1.57 9.43
N GLY A 60 22.24 -0.57 10.05
CA GLY A 60 23.69 -0.36 9.99
C GLY A 60 24.20 0.04 8.59
N GLY A 61 23.36 0.59 7.73
CA GLY A 61 23.71 0.96 6.36
C GLY A 61 23.77 -0.24 5.40
N TYR A 62 23.27 -1.41 5.78
CA TYR A 62 23.20 -2.57 4.88
C TYR A 62 22.26 -2.27 3.69
N ALA A 63 22.76 -2.56 2.48
CA ALA A 63 21.99 -2.32 1.26
C ALA A 63 20.97 -3.45 1.02
N MET A 64 19.71 -3.07 0.90
CA MET A 64 18.59 -3.99 0.66
C MET A 64 17.50 -3.29 -0.16
N PRO A 65 16.53 -4.04 -0.73
CA PRO A 65 15.35 -3.42 -1.34
C PRO A 65 14.62 -2.56 -0.29
N SER A 66 14.48 -1.26 -0.59
CA SER A 66 13.87 -0.30 0.33
C SER A 66 13.21 0.84 -0.46
N TRP A 67 11.96 1.15 -0.14
CA TRP A 67 11.24 2.26 -0.74
C TRP A 67 11.80 3.61 -0.31
N TYR A 68 12.25 3.71 0.93
CA TYR A 68 12.91 4.89 1.50
C TYR A 68 13.80 4.48 2.69
N ASP A 69 14.80 5.28 3.01
CA ASP A 69 15.64 5.06 4.18
C ASP A 69 14.86 5.36 5.47
N ILE A 70 14.98 4.47 6.45
CA ILE A 70 14.52 4.67 7.82
C ILE A 70 15.73 5.07 8.64
N LYS A 71 15.77 6.35 9.07
CA LYS A 71 16.92 6.98 9.75
C LYS A 71 16.92 6.71 11.26
N ALA A 72 15.73 6.60 11.88
CA ALA A 72 15.55 6.32 13.30
C ALA A 72 14.19 5.69 13.59
N MET A 73 14.10 4.94 14.69
CA MET A 73 12.85 4.34 15.18
C MET A 73 12.39 4.99 16.49
N SER A 74 13.28 5.66 17.23
CA SER A 74 13.03 6.27 18.54
C SER A 74 13.79 7.61 18.64
N PRO A 75 13.26 8.63 19.35
CA PRO A 75 11.96 8.66 20.06
C PRO A 75 10.76 8.68 19.12
N ALA A 76 10.94 9.09 17.85
CA ALA A 76 9.95 9.01 16.79
C ALA A 76 10.59 8.38 15.55
N ARG A 77 9.79 7.76 14.70
CA ARG A 77 10.27 7.21 13.44
C ARG A 77 10.64 8.36 12.49
N ALA A 78 11.92 8.43 12.10
CA ALA A 78 12.43 9.38 11.13
C ALA A 78 12.79 8.67 9.83
N ILE A 79 12.40 9.25 8.71
CA ILE A 79 12.58 8.67 7.38
C ILE A 79 13.25 9.66 6.43
N ASP A 80 13.65 9.18 5.26
CA ASP A 80 14.00 10.03 4.12
C ASP A 80 12.74 10.33 3.30
N GLU A 81 12.16 11.52 3.50
CA GLU A 81 10.93 11.91 2.81
C GLU A 81 11.14 12.11 1.31
N ALA A 82 12.32 12.54 0.87
CA ALA A 82 12.61 12.69 -0.55
C ALA A 82 12.59 11.32 -1.26
N GLN A 83 13.11 10.28 -0.63
CA GLN A 83 13.05 8.92 -1.15
C GLN A 83 11.63 8.32 -1.09
N LEU A 84 10.82 8.71 -0.10
CA LEU A 84 9.40 8.36 -0.05
C LEU A 84 8.65 9.01 -1.23
N ASP A 85 8.93 10.28 -1.53
CA ASP A 85 8.40 11.00 -2.68
C ASP A 85 8.80 10.35 -4.02
N GLU A 86 10.06 9.94 -4.17
CA GLU A 86 10.52 9.18 -5.34
C GLU A 86 9.76 7.87 -5.52
N SER A 87 9.50 7.16 -4.44
CA SER A 87 8.76 5.90 -4.46
C SER A 87 7.27 6.12 -4.77
N ALA A 88 6.67 7.17 -4.22
CA ALA A 88 5.32 7.58 -4.56
C ALA A 88 5.20 7.95 -6.05
N GLN A 89 6.20 8.64 -6.62
CA GLN A 89 6.20 8.97 -8.04
C GLN A 89 6.24 7.71 -8.92
N GLN A 90 6.97 6.66 -8.53
CA GLN A 90 6.95 5.38 -9.26
C GLN A 90 5.54 4.75 -9.26
N VAL A 91 4.82 4.82 -8.15
CA VAL A 91 3.44 4.32 -8.06
C VAL A 91 2.50 5.18 -8.93
N ILE A 92 2.66 6.50 -8.92
CA ILE A 92 1.90 7.42 -9.79
C ILE A 92 2.13 7.10 -11.27
N ASP A 93 3.35 6.80 -11.66
CA ASP A 93 3.67 6.42 -13.04
C ASP A 93 2.97 5.11 -13.45
N LEU A 94 2.87 4.14 -12.53
CA LEU A 94 2.11 2.91 -12.75
C LEU A 94 0.60 3.19 -12.86
N ILE A 95 0.03 4.03 -11.99
CA ILE A 95 -1.38 4.45 -12.07
C ILE A 95 -1.67 5.04 -13.45
N LYS A 96 -0.85 5.99 -13.91
CA LYS A 96 -1.00 6.64 -15.23
C LYS A 96 -0.85 5.65 -16.38
N ALA A 97 0.07 4.69 -16.26
CA ALA A 97 0.25 3.65 -17.28
C ALA A 97 -0.97 2.74 -17.41
N GLU A 98 -1.62 2.36 -16.29
CA GLU A 98 -2.83 1.55 -16.33
C GLU A 98 -4.05 2.36 -16.82
N GLN A 99 -4.15 3.63 -16.45
CA GLN A 99 -5.16 4.54 -16.98
C GLN A 99 -5.02 4.69 -18.52
N ALA A 100 -3.81 4.82 -19.02
CA ALA A 100 -3.54 4.90 -20.46
C ALA A 100 -3.91 3.61 -21.22
N LYS A 101 -3.95 2.45 -20.54
CA LYS A 101 -4.45 1.18 -21.07
C LYS A 101 -5.98 1.05 -20.99
N GLY A 102 -6.68 2.06 -20.46
CA GLY A 102 -8.14 2.11 -20.40
C GLY A 102 -8.74 1.67 -19.06
N ILE A 103 -7.94 1.40 -18.03
CA ILE A 103 -8.46 1.10 -16.69
C ILE A 103 -8.89 2.40 -16.01
N SER A 104 -10.16 2.48 -15.58
CA SER A 104 -10.69 3.61 -14.84
C SER A 104 -9.98 3.78 -13.50
N LEU A 105 -9.74 5.02 -13.06
CA LEU A 105 -9.16 5.30 -11.74
C LEU A 105 -9.94 4.66 -10.58
N SER A 106 -11.27 4.59 -10.68
CA SER A 106 -12.13 3.91 -9.70
C SER A 106 -11.94 2.39 -9.65
N ARG A 107 -11.18 1.81 -10.57
CA ARG A 107 -10.83 0.39 -10.64
C ARG A 107 -9.33 0.14 -10.48
N ILE A 108 -8.57 1.18 -10.05
CA ILE A 108 -7.15 1.09 -9.70
C ILE A 108 -7.04 1.13 -8.17
N PHE A 109 -6.50 0.07 -7.59
CA PHE A 109 -6.28 -0.07 -6.15
C PHE A 109 -4.79 -0.07 -5.85
N LEU A 110 -4.43 0.51 -4.69
CA LEU A 110 -3.09 0.44 -4.15
C LEU A 110 -3.09 -0.46 -2.92
N ALA A 111 -2.19 -1.41 -2.86
CA ALA A 111 -1.99 -2.28 -1.70
C ALA A 111 -0.52 -2.25 -1.27
N GLY A 112 -0.25 -2.33 0.02
CA GLY A 112 1.11 -2.36 0.51
C GLY A 112 1.23 -2.88 1.93
N PHE A 113 2.31 -3.62 2.16
CA PHE A 113 2.67 -4.17 3.46
C PHE A 113 3.82 -3.38 4.07
N SER A 114 3.74 -3.06 5.35
CA SER A 114 4.80 -2.44 6.13
C SER A 114 5.31 -1.15 5.45
N GLN A 115 6.56 -1.07 5.04
CA GLN A 115 7.14 0.07 4.32
C GLN A 115 6.37 0.37 3.01
N GLY A 116 5.95 -0.66 2.27
CA GLY A 116 5.13 -0.50 1.06
C GLY A 116 3.75 0.11 1.36
N GLY A 117 3.17 -0.22 2.52
CA GLY A 117 1.93 0.38 3.00
C GLY A 117 2.04 1.88 3.25
N ALA A 118 3.17 2.32 3.84
CA ALA A 118 3.44 3.76 4.01
C ALA A 118 3.55 4.50 2.67
N VAL A 119 4.15 3.87 1.65
CA VAL A 119 4.22 4.44 0.30
C VAL A 119 2.83 4.59 -0.32
N VAL A 120 1.97 3.57 -0.25
CA VAL A 120 0.63 3.66 -0.87
C VAL A 120 -0.26 4.68 -0.16
N LEU A 121 -0.18 4.78 1.17
CA LEU A 121 -0.88 5.83 1.94
C LEU A 121 -0.39 7.23 1.54
N HIS A 122 0.93 7.43 1.48
CA HIS A 122 1.52 8.69 1.05
C HIS A 122 1.13 9.02 -0.41
N THR A 123 1.18 8.04 -1.30
CA THR A 123 0.78 8.24 -2.70
C THR A 123 -0.65 8.69 -2.81
N ALA A 124 -1.60 7.94 -2.24
CA ALA A 124 -3.02 8.16 -2.43
C ALA A 124 -3.54 9.44 -1.76
N TYR A 125 -3.02 9.78 -0.57
CA TYR A 125 -3.60 10.84 0.24
C TYR A 125 -2.72 12.10 0.36
N VAL A 126 -1.46 12.04 -0.07
CA VAL A 126 -0.58 13.23 -0.03
C VAL A 126 -0.20 13.69 -1.44
N LYS A 127 0.12 12.76 -2.34
CA LYS A 127 0.68 13.12 -3.67
C LYS A 127 -0.33 13.08 -4.80
N TRP A 128 -1.27 12.13 -4.81
CA TRP A 128 -2.28 11.95 -5.86
C TRP A 128 -3.54 12.75 -5.52
N GLN A 129 -4.14 13.42 -6.51
CA GLN A 129 -5.23 14.37 -6.27
C GLN A 129 -6.62 13.87 -6.70
N GLU A 130 -6.69 12.73 -7.38
CA GLU A 130 -7.95 12.16 -7.88
C GLU A 130 -8.39 10.96 -7.02
N ALA A 131 -9.66 10.56 -7.15
CA ALA A 131 -10.16 9.37 -6.47
C ALA A 131 -9.63 8.09 -7.15
N LEU A 132 -9.19 7.13 -6.35
CA LEU A 132 -8.85 5.77 -6.76
C LEU A 132 -9.93 4.78 -6.31
N GLY A 133 -9.86 3.53 -6.79
CA GLY A 133 -10.72 2.43 -6.34
C GLY A 133 -10.59 2.16 -4.85
N GLY A 134 -9.39 2.29 -4.30
CA GLY A 134 -9.15 2.19 -2.87
C GLY A 134 -7.70 1.92 -2.50
N VAL A 135 -7.43 1.94 -1.18
CA VAL A 135 -6.12 1.66 -0.59
C VAL A 135 -6.22 0.52 0.42
N ILE A 136 -5.30 -0.43 0.37
CA ILE A 136 -5.16 -1.53 1.33
C ILE A 136 -3.82 -1.36 2.03
N ALA A 137 -3.86 -1.03 3.32
CA ALA A 137 -2.72 -0.72 4.15
C ALA A 137 -2.54 -1.83 5.21
N LEU A 138 -1.51 -2.68 5.02
CA LEU A 138 -1.27 -3.88 5.82
C LEU A 138 -0.08 -3.69 6.75
N SER A 139 -0.28 -3.85 8.08
CA SER A 139 0.74 -3.77 9.13
C SER A 139 1.70 -2.58 8.93
N THR A 140 1.13 -1.39 8.74
CA THR A 140 1.86 -0.19 8.31
C THR A 140 1.58 1.04 9.17
N TYR A 141 2.13 2.16 8.77
CA TYR A 141 2.04 3.47 9.40
C TYR A 141 2.05 4.57 8.32
N ALA A 142 1.70 5.79 8.68
CA ALA A 142 1.67 6.92 7.76
C ALA A 142 2.62 8.04 8.24
N PRO A 143 3.89 8.04 7.81
CA PRO A 143 4.90 8.94 8.37
C PRO A 143 4.72 10.41 7.99
N THR A 144 3.88 10.70 7.01
CA THR A 144 3.63 12.04 6.47
C THR A 144 2.22 12.56 6.76
N PHE A 145 1.40 11.81 7.52
CA PHE A 145 0.11 12.30 7.96
C PHE A 145 0.28 13.22 9.17
N HIS A 146 -0.37 14.38 9.16
CA HIS A 146 -0.30 15.39 10.22
C HIS A 146 -1.57 16.27 10.22
N ASP A 147 -1.82 16.94 11.33
CA ASP A 147 -3.06 17.69 11.59
C ASP A 147 -3.34 18.84 10.60
N SER A 148 -2.28 19.42 10.01
CA SER A 148 -2.43 20.52 9.04
C SER A 148 -2.63 20.04 7.60
N HIS A 149 -2.80 18.71 7.37
CA HIS A 149 -3.04 18.17 6.05
C HIS A 149 -4.54 18.09 5.77
N ASP A 150 -4.98 18.72 4.68
CA ASP A 150 -6.35 18.68 4.21
C ASP A 150 -6.45 17.89 2.90
N LEU A 151 -7.38 16.93 2.85
CA LEU A 151 -7.68 16.19 1.62
C LEU A 151 -8.67 16.95 0.75
N SER A 152 -8.44 16.93 -0.56
CA SER A 152 -9.45 17.33 -1.53
C SER A 152 -10.68 16.40 -1.46
N ALA A 153 -11.84 16.91 -1.87
CA ALA A 153 -13.06 16.09 -1.95
C ALA A 153 -12.91 14.87 -2.88
N CYS A 154 -11.95 14.88 -3.81
CA CYS A 154 -11.61 13.72 -4.63
C CYS A 154 -10.85 12.66 -3.86
N GLN A 155 -9.82 13.04 -3.10
CA GLN A 155 -9.04 12.13 -2.29
C GLN A 155 -9.89 11.47 -1.20
N GLN A 156 -10.82 12.20 -0.57
CA GLN A 156 -11.77 11.67 0.42
C GLN A 156 -12.65 10.53 -0.12
N ARG A 157 -12.89 10.46 -1.44
CA ARG A 157 -13.64 9.37 -2.07
C ARG A 157 -12.83 8.10 -2.31
N THR A 158 -11.53 8.10 -2.05
CA THR A 158 -10.71 6.88 -2.10
C THR A 158 -10.88 6.10 -0.79
N PRO A 159 -11.62 4.98 -0.75
CA PRO A 159 -11.81 4.23 0.48
C PRO A 159 -10.53 3.53 0.93
N ALA A 160 -10.43 3.18 2.20
CA ALA A 160 -9.28 2.49 2.75
C ALA A 160 -9.66 1.26 3.58
N LEU A 161 -8.86 0.19 3.45
CA LEU A 161 -8.83 -0.94 4.36
C LEU A 161 -7.48 -0.93 5.10
N CYS A 162 -7.50 -0.75 6.41
CA CYS A 162 -6.33 -0.80 7.27
C CYS A 162 -6.37 -2.09 8.10
N VAL A 163 -5.36 -2.92 7.97
CA VAL A 163 -5.27 -4.21 8.67
C VAL A 163 -3.98 -4.28 9.47
N HIS A 164 -4.03 -4.83 10.70
CA HIS A 164 -2.87 -4.88 11.58
C HIS A 164 -2.87 -6.11 12.48
N GLY A 165 -1.66 -6.62 12.79
CA GLY A 165 -1.46 -7.64 13.80
C GLY A 165 -1.46 -7.05 15.22
N ILE A 166 -2.26 -7.59 16.14
CA ILE A 166 -2.31 -7.10 17.53
C ILE A 166 -1.01 -7.36 18.31
N HIS A 167 -0.18 -8.28 17.83
CA HIS A 167 1.11 -8.65 18.42
C HIS A 167 2.31 -8.15 17.60
N ASP A 168 2.10 -7.23 16.63
CA ASP A 168 3.17 -6.74 15.75
C ASP A 168 4.26 -5.99 16.53
N PRO A 169 5.50 -6.53 16.63
CA PRO A 169 6.60 -5.90 17.33
C PRO A 169 7.43 -4.96 16.43
N VAL A 170 7.21 -4.97 15.12
CA VAL A 170 7.99 -4.21 14.12
C VAL A 170 7.35 -2.87 13.82
N VAL A 171 6.06 -2.91 13.49
CA VAL A 171 5.20 -1.73 13.39
C VAL A 171 4.13 -1.87 14.46
N ILE A 172 4.35 -1.27 15.63
CA ILE A 172 3.40 -1.41 16.74
C ILE A 172 1.99 -0.95 16.31
N PRO A 173 0.93 -1.65 16.75
CA PRO A 173 -0.44 -1.42 16.27
C PRO A 173 -0.93 0.02 16.42
N SER A 174 -0.44 0.74 17.43
CA SER A 174 -0.78 2.16 17.63
C SER A 174 -0.38 3.05 16.45
N LEU A 175 0.69 2.74 15.72
CA LEU A 175 1.11 3.52 14.54
C LEU A 175 0.15 3.35 13.37
N GLY A 176 -0.32 2.12 13.13
CA GLY A 176 -1.35 1.85 12.13
C GLY A 176 -2.69 2.46 12.52
N ARG A 177 -3.03 2.39 13.82
CA ARG A 177 -4.25 3.00 14.37
C ARG A 177 -4.26 4.52 14.17
N THR A 178 -3.15 5.18 14.44
CA THR A 178 -2.99 6.62 14.18
C THR A 178 -3.23 6.96 12.70
N ALA A 179 -2.67 6.18 11.77
CA ALA A 179 -2.91 6.37 10.34
C ALA A 179 -4.41 6.24 9.98
N PHE A 180 -5.08 5.22 10.51
CA PHE A 180 -6.53 5.03 10.35
C PHE A 180 -7.35 6.19 10.93
N GLU A 181 -6.96 6.72 12.10
CA GLU A 181 -7.64 7.84 12.75
C GLU A 181 -7.54 9.12 11.92
N TYR A 182 -6.38 9.41 11.32
CA TYR A 182 -6.24 10.51 10.36
C TYR A 182 -7.17 10.36 9.16
N LEU A 183 -7.25 9.17 8.55
CA LEU A 183 -8.15 8.92 7.42
C LEU A 183 -9.60 9.22 7.79
N ASN A 184 -10.06 8.78 8.96
CA ASN A 184 -11.41 9.08 9.45
C ASN A 184 -11.63 10.58 9.70
N GLN A 185 -10.68 11.26 10.34
CA GLN A 185 -10.73 12.70 10.58
C GLN A 185 -10.84 13.49 9.27
N TRP A 186 -10.18 13.03 8.21
CA TRP A 186 -10.24 13.62 6.88
C TRP A 186 -11.48 13.23 6.07
N GLY A 187 -12.38 12.42 6.63
CA GLY A 187 -13.63 12.02 5.98
C GLY A 187 -13.50 10.88 4.98
N VAL A 188 -12.41 10.14 4.99
CA VAL A 188 -12.21 8.93 4.18
C VAL A 188 -13.06 7.79 4.76
N ALA A 189 -13.76 7.02 3.90
CA ALA A 189 -14.44 5.79 4.28
C ALA A 189 -13.41 4.70 4.57
N ALA A 190 -12.84 4.70 5.78
CA ALA A 190 -11.82 3.75 6.20
C ALA A 190 -12.40 2.64 7.08
N ARG A 191 -11.93 1.39 6.89
CA ARG A 191 -12.18 0.25 7.78
C ARG A 191 -10.89 -0.11 8.51
N TRP A 192 -11.02 -0.50 9.78
CA TRP A 192 -9.93 -1.04 10.59
C TRP A 192 -10.24 -2.49 10.97
N GLN A 193 -9.26 -3.38 10.75
CA GLN A 193 -9.32 -4.79 11.16
C GLN A 193 -8.05 -5.21 11.87
N GLU A 194 -8.18 -6.05 12.88
CA GLU A 194 -7.07 -6.59 13.66
C GLU A 194 -7.13 -8.12 13.68
N TYR A 195 -5.93 -8.72 13.67
CA TYR A 195 -5.78 -10.18 13.71
C TYR A 195 -4.78 -10.58 14.81
N PRO A 196 -4.93 -11.77 15.42
CA PRO A 196 -3.98 -12.30 16.39
C PRO A 196 -2.70 -12.81 15.67
N MET A 197 -1.96 -11.90 15.07
CA MET A 197 -0.72 -12.14 14.32
C MET A 197 0.35 -11.12 14.70
N GLU A 198 1.58 -11.42 14.38
CA GLU A 198 2.72 -10.51 14.47
C GLU A 198 2.85 -9.65 13.21
N HIS A 199 4.09 -9.39 12.72
CA HIS A 199 4.35 -8.61 11.50
C HIS A 199 4.32 -9.51 10.27
N GLU A 200 3.16 -9.99 9.91
CA GLU A 200 2.93 -10.97 8.86
C GLU A 200 1.56 -10.77 8.20
N VAL A 201 1.23 -11.62 7.23
CA VAL A 201 -0.09 -11.72 6.60
C VAL A 201 -0.63 -13.13 6.81
N VAL A 202 -1.86 -13.25 7.31
CA VAL A 202 -2.52 -14.53 7.60
C VAL A 202 -3.67 -14.82 6.64
N VAL A 203 -4.03 -16.10 6.47
CA VAL A 203 -5.08 -16.53 5.53
C VAL A 203 -6.43 -15.87 5.80
N ALA A 204 -6.78 -15.66 7.08
CA ALA A 204 -8.04 -15.00 7.46
C ALA A 204 -8.11 -13.56 6.92
N GLU A 205 -7.01 -12.83 7.02
CA GLU A 205 -6.86 -11.47 6.47
C GLU A 205 -7.05 -11.46 4.95
N LEU A 206 -6.50 -12.45 4.22
CA LEU A 206 -6.62 -12.54 2.77
C LEU A 206 -8.07 -12.67 2.31
N ALA A 207 -8.90 -13.40 3.07
CA ALA A 207 -10.33 -13.53 2.77
C ALA A 207 -11.05 -12.17 2.89
N ASP A 208 -10.73 -11.39 3.90
CA ASP A 208 -11.34 -10.08 4.13
C ASP A 208 -10.84 -9.03 3.11
N ILE A 209 -9.57 -9.07 2.75
CA ILE A 209 -9.02 -8.27 1.64
C ILE A 209 -9.75 -8.59 0.33
N HIS A 210 -9.93 -9.88 0.03
CA HIS A 210 -10.65 -10.31 -1.17
C HIS A 210 -12.10 -9.81 -1.16
N ASN A 211 -12.81 -9.95 -0.04
CA ASN A 211 -14.19 -9.49 0.09
C ASN A 211 -14.29 -7.98 -0.12
N TRP A 212 -13.39 -7.22 0.51
CA TRP A 212 -13.34 -5.77 0.38
C TRP A 212 -13.06 -5.33 -1.06
N LEU A 213 -12.09 -5.95 -1.75
CA LEU A 213 -11.83 -5.70 -3.17
C LEU A 213 -13.06 -6.01 -4.03
N SER A 214 -13.72 -7.14 -3.76
CA SER A 214 -14.92 -7.57 -4.50
C SER A 214 -16.09 -6.58 -4.32
N GLU A 215 -16.29 -6.02 -3.12
CA GLU A 215 -17.29 -4.99 -2.83
C GLU A 215 -17.06 -3.71 -3.64
N HIS A 216 -15.81 -3.31 -3.86
CA HIS A 216 -15.46 -2.07 -4.55
C HIS A 216 -15.24 -2.25 -6.07
N LEU A 217 -15.22 -3.48 -6.57
CA LEU A 217 -15.11 -3.82 -7.99
C LEU A 217 -16.45 -4.13 -8.67
N GLN A 218 -17.56 -4.09 -7.92
CA GLN A 218 -18.92 -4.34 -8.46
C GLN A 218 -19.46 -3.20 -9.34
#